data_4e3ff55d702a4768ee9642844062dae2
#
_entry.id   4e3ff55d702a4768ee9642844062dae2
#
_cell.length_a   1.000
_cell.length_b   1.000
_cell.length_c   1.000
_cell.angle_alpha   90.00
_cell.angle_beta   90.00
_cell.angle_gamma   90.00
#
_symmetry.space_group_name_H-M   'P 1'
#
loop_
_entity.id
_entity.type
_entity.pdbx_description
1 polymer ?
#
loop_
_entity_poly.entity_id
_entity_poly.type
_entity_poly.pdbx_seq_one_letter_code
_entity_poly.pdbx_strand_id
1 'polypeptide(L)'
;MNDTYLLKPADIDWQEGAPHSQTFDDIYWNRDGAIEEKQHVFVEPLLELVGKDSRHTQVTVCELGFGFGINCLLTADAWLQKPTDCRLNLISFEKHPVDPITLSRQLSSFNLKFTDALLDQYPPPIRGQHVIWLAENIRLLLIFDDVETGLANLDASVDFWYLDGFSPAKNESMWQPQLFRKMFARSQPGARIATYSAAGHVRRALSTAGFDTEKRSGFSHKREMLTGKRPGDWQANDHGHTSIAIIGAGLAGLYCAEALNKRGLPFTLIDSGEPGASAIPQLAVLPHLAVRPEIRYRFSLTACQYMQTSPGFHGSGLVWRGRTQEEAEVQAKTGEAMK
;
A
#
# COMPACT_ATOMS: atom_id res chain seq x y z
N MET A 1 7.57 -12.66 17.78
CA MET A 1 6.70 -12.38 16.62
C MET A 1 6.60 -13.66 15.82
N ASN A 2 5.37 -14.14 15.56
CA ASN A 2 5.21 -15.28 14.65
C ASN A 2 5.54 -14.79 13.24
N ASP A 3 6.72 -15.11 12.79
CA ASP A 3 7.17 -14.84 11.43
C ASP A 3 6.47 -15.87 10.52
N THR A 4 5.38 -15.46 9.88
CA THR A 4 4.58 -16.30 8.97
C THR A 4 4.59 -15.69 7.58
N TYR A 5 4.40 -16.53 6.55
CA TYR A 5 4.19 -16.06 5.18
C TYR A 5 2.83 -15.41 5.00
N LEU A 6 1.82 -15.93 5.67
CA LEU A 6 0.45 -15.45 5.56
C LEU A 6 0.04 -14.64 6.79
N LEU A 7 -0.74 -13.62 6.55
CA LEU A 7 -1.43 -12.87 7.59
C LEU A 7 -2.80 -13.49 7.86
N LYS A 8 -3.28 -13.33 9.09
CA LYS A 8 -4.67 -13.66 9.40
C LYS A 8 -5.58 -12.64 8.72
N PRO A 9 -6.52 -13.07 7.87
CA PRO A 9 -7.49 -12.16 7.28
C PRO A 9 -8.34 -11.45 8.34
N ALA A 10 -8.94 -10.33 7.93
CA ALA A 10 -9.86 -9.59 8.77
C ALA A 10 -11.06 -10.49 9.19
N ASP A 11 -11.41 -10.43 10.46
CA ASP A 11 -12.58 -11.10 11.01
C ASP A 11 -13.72 -10.08 11.06
N ILE A 12 -14.62 -10.18 10.08
CA ILE A 12 -15.65 -9.17 9.81
C ILE A 12 -17.03 -9.79 10.02
N ASP A 13 -17.84 -9.13 10.84
CA ASP A 13 -19.27 -9.33 10.87
C ASP A 13 -20.02 -8.08 10.36
N TRP A 14 -21.32 -8.16 10.28
CA TRP A 14 -22.16 -7.07 9.75
C TRP A 14 -23.15 -6.63 10.82
N GLN A 15 -22.96 -5.40 11.32
CA GLN A 15 -23.82 -4.80 12.31
C GLN A 15 -24.61 -3.66 11.68
N GLU A 16 -25.94 -3.77 11.69
CA GLU A 16 -26.84 -2.78 11.07
C GLU A 16 -26.48 -2.41 9.62
N GLY A 17 -25.84 -3.33 8.88
CA GLY A 17 -25.42 -3.14 7.50
C GLY A 17 -24.05 -2.45 7.32
N ALA A 18 -23.32 -2.17 8.40
CA ALA A 18 -21.94 -1.70 8.37
C ALA A 18 -20.97 -2.86 8.69
N PRO A 19 -19.79 -2.93 8.07
CA PRO A 19 -18.78 -3.93 8.40
C PRO A 19 -18.13 -3.60 9.73
N HIS A 20 -18.10 -4.57 10.62
CA HIS A 20 -17.56 -4.48 11.96
C HIS A 20 -16.41 -5.46 12.14
N SER A 21 -15.30 -5.00 12.67
CA SER A 21 -14.15 -5.84 13.01
C SER A 21 -14.36 -6.50 14.37
N GLN A 22 -14.46 -7.82 14.41
CA GLN A 22 -14.54 -8.57 15.67
C GLN A 22 -13.22 -8.45 16.46
N THR A 23 -12.08 -8.37 15.76
CA THR A 23 -10.77 -8.27 16.40
C THR A 23 -10.59 -6.95 17.16
N PHE A 24 -11.09 -5.84 16.63
CA PHE A 24 -10.94 -4.50 17.23
C PHE A 24 -12.22 -3.99 17.87
N ASP A 25 -13.34 -4.71 17.74
CA ASP A 25 -14.66 -4.30 18.22
C ASP A 25 -15.03 -2.88 17.76
N ASP A 26 -14.80 -2.58 16.46
CA ASP A 26 -15.01 -1.26 15.86
C ASP A 26 -15.50 -1.40 14.42
N ILE A 27 -16.12 -0.35 13.89
CA ILE A 27 -16.66 -0.32 12.53
C ILE A 27 -15.65 0.25 11.54
N TYR A 28 -15.65 -0.28 10.30
CA TYR A 28 -14.81 0.24 9.22
C TYR A 28 -15.30 1.61 8.71
N TRP A 29 -16.61 1.84 8.73
CA TRP A 29 -17.25 3.12 8.40
C TRP A 29 -18.69 3.17 8.93
N ASN A 30 -19.21 4.38 9.07
CA ASN A 30 -20.61 4.60 9.40
C ASN A 30 -21.49 4.29 8.18
N ARG A 31 -22.69 3.77 8.40
CA ARG A 31 -23.64 3.40 7.35
C ARG A 31 -23.97 4.57 6.42
N ASP A 32 -24.17 5.75 7.00
CA ASP A 32 -24.53 6.95 6.28
C ASP A 32 -23.31 7.87 6.12
N GLY A 33 -22.99 8.23 4.87
CA GLY A 33 -21.92 9.17 4.57
C GLY A 33 -20.50 8.57 4.61
N ALA A 34 -20.33 7.26 4.40
CA ALA A 34 -19.02 6.62 4.41
C ALA A 34 -18.03 7.23 3.39
N ILE A 35 -18.52 7.51 2.19
CA ILE A 35 -17.73 8.10 1.11
C ILE A 35 -17.47 9.57 1.37
N GLU A 36 -18.50 10.31 1.73
CA GLU A 36 -18.45 11.76 1.99
C GLU A 36 -17.54 12.07 3.19
N GLU A 37 -17.58 11.26 4.25
CA GLU A 37 -16.66 11.40 5.39
C GLU A 37 -15.21 11.25 4.95
N LYS A 38 -14.90 10.21 4.15
CA LYS A 38 -13.53 9.97 3.68
C LYS A 38 -13.05 11.06 2.70
N GLN A 39 -13.93 11.55 1.85
CA GLN A 39 -13.63 12.70 0.99
C GLN A 39 -13.28 13.94 1.83
N HIS A 40 -14.14 14.29 2.80
CA HIS A 40 -13.95 15.45 3.65
C HIS A 40 -12.69 15.36 4.52
N VAL A 41 -12.47 14.20 5.16
CA VAL A 41 -11.35 14.05 6.12
C VAL A 41 -10.01 13.91 5.41
N PHE A 42 -9.95 13.21 4.28
CA PHE A 42 -8.67 12.80 3.69
C PHE A 42 -8.41 13.43 2.33
N VAL A 43 -9.36 13.34 1.39
CA VAL A 43 -9.11 13.74 0.00
C VAL A 43 -9.06 15.26 -0.15
N GLU A 44 -10.02 16.00 0.44
CA GLU A 44 -10.05 17.46 0.37
C GLU A 44 -8.78 18.11 0.93
N PRO A 45 -8.27 17.75 2.13
CA PRO A 45 -7.02 18.31 2.65
C PRO A 45 -5.78 17.97 1.81
N LEU A 46 -5.76 16.81 1.14
CA LEU A 46 -4.71 16.47 0.17
C LEU A 46 -4.78 17.41 -1.04
N LEU A 47 -5.97 17.61 -1.61
CA LEU A 47 -6.16 18.49 -2.75
C LEU A 47 -5.83 19.96 -2.42
N GLU A 48 -6.08 20.40 -1.18
CA GLU A 48 -5.63 21.70 -0.67
C GLU A 48 -4.11 21.83 -0.64
N LEU A 49 -3.37 20.75 -0.27
CA LEU A 49 -1.90 20.76 -0.29
C LEU A 49 -1.37 20.86 -1.71
N VAL A 50 -1.86 20.01 -2.61
CA VAL A 50 -1.36 19.91 -3.97
C VAL A 50 -1.76 21.14 -4.80
N GLY A 51 -2.90 21.79 -4.47
CA GLY A 51 -3.40 22.94 -5.21
C GLY A 51 -3.87 22.61 -6.63
N LYS A 52 -4.26 23.63 -7.39
CA LYS A 52 -4.69 23.48 -8.80
C LYS A 52 -3.53 23.53 -9.77
N ASP A 53 -2.49 24.30 -9.46
CA ASP A 53 -1.30 24.45 -10.30
C ASP A 53 -0.27 23.39 -9.96
N SER A 54 -0.46 22.22 -10.52
CA SER A 54 0.45 21.10 -10.31
C SER A 54 1.61 21.16 -11.31
N ARG A 55 2.66 21.88 -10.95
CA ARG A 55 4.00 21.68 -11.51
C ARG A 55 4.73 20.53 -10.81
N HIS A 56 3.98 19.63 -10.19
CA HIS A 56 4.50 18.58 -9.34
C HIS A 56 4.59 17.29 -10.12
N THR A 57 5.76 16.76 -10.24
CA THR A 57 6.01 15.52 -10.97
C THR A 57 5.55 14.29 -10.19
N GLN A 58 5.52 14.36 -8.85
CA GLN A 58 5.13 13.23 -8.01
C GLN A 58 4.64 13.65 -6.64
N VAL A 59 3.57 13.00 -6.17
CA VAL A 59 3.05 13.12 -4.80
C VAL A 59 2.94 11.73 -4.18
N THR A 60 3.38 11.60 -2.92
CA THR A 60 3.32 10.37 -2.16
C THR A 60 2.37 10.52 -0.98
N VAL A 61 1.29 9.76 -0.99
CA VAL A 61 0.33 9.64 0.11
C VAL A 61 0.56 8.33 0.83
N CYS A 62 0.64 8.37 2.16
CA CYS A 62 0.78 7.15 2.97
C CYS A 62 -0.40 7.00 3.92
N GLU A 63 -1.09 5.89 3.85
CA GLU A 63 -2.24 5.55 4.66
C GLU A 63 -1.89 4.49 5.71
N LEU A 64 -2.40 4.66 6.92
CA LEU A 64 -2.33 3.66 7.98
C LEU A 64 -3.72 3.03 8.14
N GLY A 65 -3.86 1.80 7.66
CA GLY A 65 -5.12 1.05 7.64
C GLY A 65 -5.79 1.10 6.26
N PHE A 66 -5.48 0.11 5.41
CA PHE A 66 -6.08 -0.01 4.08
C PHE A 66 -7.57 -0.34 4.16
N GLY A 67 -7.95 -1.27 5.06
CA GLY A 67 -9.30 -1.76 5.19
C GLY A 67 -9.85 -2.27 3.85
N PHE A 68 -10.83 -1.55 3.30
CA PHE A 68 -11.41 -1.85 1.99
C PHE A 68 -10.83 -1.01 0.84
N GLY A 69 -9.82 -0.19 1.08
CA GLY A 69 -9.15 0.62 0.07
C GLY A 69 -9.94 1.84 -0.41
N ILE A 70 -10.99 2.22 0.29
CA ILE A 70 -11.88 3.32 -0.14
C ILE A 70 -11.11 4.63 -0.27
N ASN A 71 -10.25 5.00 0.68
CA ASN A 71 -9.46 6.23 0.60
C ASN A 71 -8.52 6.22 -0.61
N CYS A 72 -7.88 5.08 -0.89
CA CYS A 72 -7.02 4.93 -2.07
C CYS A 72 -7.79 5.13 -3.37
N LEU A 73 -9.00 4.53 -3.49
CA LEU A 73 -9.83 4.65 -4.68
C LEU A 73 -10.38 6.07 -4.86
N LEU A 74 -10.85 6.71 -3.80
CA LEU A 74 -11.32 8.12 -3.82
C LEU A 74 -10.19 9.09 -4.19
N THR A 75 -9.00 8.87 -3.63
CA THR A 75 -7.82 9.69 -3.94
C THR A 75 -7.40 9.51 -5.40
N ALA A 76 -7.43 8.28 -5.91
CA ALA A 76 -7.14 7.98 -7.30
C ALA A 76 -8.15 8.65 -8.26
N ASP A 77 -9.45 8.61 -7.94
CA ASP A 77 -10.48 9.29 -8.74
C ASP A 77 -10.31 10.81 -8.75
N ALA A 78 -10.07 11.40 -7.58
CA ALA A 78 -9.80 12.84 -7.49
C ALA A 78 -8.52 13.24 -8.25
N TRP A 79 -7.53 12.33 -8.35
CA TRP A 79 -6.28 12.56 -9.06
C TRP A 79 -6.44 12.67 -10.58
N LEU A 80 -7.49 12.07 -11.14
CA LEU A 80 -7.79 12.19 -12.59
C LEU A 80 -8.03 13.64 -13.06
N GLN A 81 -8.30 14.55 -12.14
CA GLN A 81 -8.46 15.97 -12.46
C GLN A 81 -7.10 16.69 -12.56
N LYS A 82 -6.00 16.00 -12.27
CA LYS A 82 -4.63 16.54 -12.39
C LYS A 82 -4.04 16.26 -13.77
N PRO A 83 -3.03 17.04 -14.22
CA PRO A 83 -2.30 16.72 -15.42
C PRO A 83 -1.75 15.30 -15.43
N THR A 84 -1.70 14.65 -16.59
CA THR A 84 -1.30 13.25 -16.74
C THR A 84 0.17 12.97 -16.41
N ASP A 85 1.01 13.99 -16.44
CA ASP A 85 2.42 13.92 -16.03
C ASP A 85 2.60 13.97 -14.50
N CYS A 86 1.54 14.33 -13.75
CA CYS A 86 1.55 14.32 -12.30
C CYS A 86 1.30 12.90 -11.78
N ARG A 87 2.27 12.30 -11.10
CA ARG A 87 2.21 10.93 -10.60
C ARG A 87 1.75 10.87 -9.15
N LEU A 88 0.87 9.92 -8.87
CA LEU A 88 0.42 9.62 -7.51
C LEU A 88 0.99 8.28 -7.06
N ASN A 89 1.73 8.30 -5.96
CA ASN A 89 2.13 7.10 -5.24
C ASN A 89 1.29 6.99 -3.97
N LEU A 90 0.43 6.00 -3.92
CA LEU A 90 -0.27 5.60 -2.72
C LEU A 90 0.55 4.51 -2.03
N ILE A 91 0.74 4.62 -0.73
CA ILE A 91 1.31 3.58 0.13
C ILE A 91 0.25 3.31 1.18
N SER A 92 -0.15 2.06 1.37
CA SER A 92 -1.13 1.73 2.40
C SER A 92 -0.72 0.47 3.15
N PHE A 93 -0.87 0.48 4.48
CA PHE A 93 -0.56 -0.64 5.36
C PHE A 93 -1.82 -1.37 5.76
N GLU A 94 -1.75 -2.71 5.79
CA GLU A 94 -2.84 -3.53 6.31
C GLU A 94 -2.28 -4.75 7.05
N LYS A 95 -2.72 -4.93 8.27
CA LYS A 95 -2.32 -6.07 9.12
C LYS A 95 -3.25 -7.26 9.01
N HIS A 96 -4.52 -7.00 8.72
CA HIS A 96 -5.57 -7.99 8.60
C HIS A 96 -6.32 -7.81 7.27
N PRO A 97 -5.73 -8.27 6.14
CA PRO A 97 -6.32 -8.07 4.82
C PRO A 97 -7.75 -8.61 4.75
N VAL A 98 -8.63 -7.83 4.16
CA VAL A 98 -10.00 -8.31 3.86
C VAL A 98 -9.90 -9.40 2.81
N ASP A 99 -10.70 -10.47 2.96
CA ASP A 99 -10.72 -11.52 1.93
C ASP A 99 -11.26 -10.98 0.58
N PRO A 100 -10.77 -11.48 -0.56
CA PRO A 100 -11.10 -10.92 -1.88
C PRO A 100 -12.60 -10.95 -2.20
N ILE A 101 -13.36 -11.94 -1.70
CA ILE A 101 -14.80 -12.08 -1.98
C ILE A 101 -15.57 -10.99 -1.25
N THR A 102 -15.27 -10.80 0.04
CA THR A 102 -15.86 -9.74 0.87
C THR A 102 -15.49 -8.36 0.33
N LEU A 103 -14.22 -8.16 -0.05
CA LEU A 103 -13.74 -6.91 -0.66
C LEU A 103 -14.51 -6.59 -1.93
N SER A 104 -14.60 -7.54 -2.87
CA SER A 104 -15.30 -7.38 -4.13
C SER A 104 -16.79 -7.06 -3.94
N ARG A 105 -17.47 -7.82 -3.08
CA ARG A 105 -18.89 -7.59 -2.78
C ARG A 105 -19.12 -6.17 -2.27
N GLN A 106 -18.27 -5.70 -1.36
CA GLN A 106 -18.47 -4.40 -0.75
C GLN A 106 -18.13 -3.24 -1.69
N LEU A 107 -17.01 -3.32 -2.39
CA LEU A 107 -16.61 -2.26 -3.32
C LEU A 107 -17.59 -2.10 -4.48
N SER A 108 -18.19 -3.20 -4.97
CA SER A 108 -19.23 -3.16 -6.01
C SER A 108 -20.45 -2.33 -5.59
N SER A 109 -20.74 -2.21 -4.29
CA SER A 109 -21.87 -1.41 -3.82
C SER A 109 -21.61 0.11 -3.83
N PHE A 110 -20.36 0.55 -3.86
CA PHE A 110 -19.98 1.97 -3.86
C PHE A 110 -19.79 2.58 -5.25
N ASN A 111 -19.72 1.76 -6.30
CA ASN A 111 -19.48 2.20 -7.69
C ASN A 111 -18.29 3.18 -7.81
N LEU A 112 -17.17 2.87 -7.12
CA LEU A 112 -15.96 3.68 -7.16
C LEU A 112 -15.15 3.35 -8.41
N LYS A 113 -14.55 4.36 -9.04
CA LYS A 113 -13.58 4.16 -10.11
C LYS A 113 -12.39 3.34 -9.62
N PHE A 114 -11.73 2.66 -10.54
CA PHE A 114 -10.59 1.79 -10.26
C PHE A 114 -10.86 0.57 -9.38
N THR A 115 -12.13 0.30 -9.03
CA THR A 115 -12.51 -0.91 -8.29
C THR A 115 -12.03 -2.17 -9.00
N ASP A 116 -12.31 -2.30 -10.29
CA ASP A 116 -11.88 -3.46 -11.08
C ASP A 116 -10.37 -3.57 -11.14
N ALA A 117 -9.67 -2.46 -11.40
CA ALA A 117 -8.20 -2.43 -11.42
C ALA A 117 -7.57 -2.84 -10.08
N LEU A 118 -8.19 -2.49 -8.96
CA LEU A 118 -7.77 -2.94 -7.63
C LEU A 118 -8.05 -4.43 -7.45
N LEU A 119 -9.25 -4.90 -7.75
CA LEU A 119 -9.68 -6.29 -7.51
C LEU A 119 -8.91 -7.29 -8.38
N ASP A 120 -8.63 -6.95 -9.64
CA ASP A 120 -7.85 -7.79 -10.56
C ASP A 120 -6.41 -8.04 -10.09
N GLN A 121 -5.88 -7.14 -9.26
CA GLN A 121 -4.49 -7.19 -8.77
C GLN A 121 -4.41 -7.40 -7.25
N TYR A 122 -5.55 -7.48 -6.54
CA TYR A 122 -5.55 -7.60 -5.09
C TYR A 122 -4.91 -8.93 -4.66
N PRO A 123 -3.83 -8.87 -3.85
CA PRO A 123 -3.08 -10.07 -3.52
C PRO A 123 -3.80 -10.92 -2.47
N PRO A 124 -3.53 -12.23 -2.42
CA PRO A 124 -3.86 -13.04 -1.25
C PRO A 124 -3.13 -12.51 0.00
N PRO A 125 -3.50 -12.92 1.22
CA PRO A 125 -2.97 -12.36 2.47
C PRO A 125 -1.51 -12.76 2.73
N ILE A 126 -0.64 -12.59 1.75
CA ILE A 126 0.80 -12.85 1.80
C ILE A 126 1.49 -11.63 2.39
N ARG A 127 2.21 -11.82 3.50
CA ARG A 127 3.00 -10.77 4.13
C ARG A 127 4.07 -10.24 3.18
N GLY A 128 4.09 -8.92 2.96
CA GLY A 128 5.09 -8.27 2.11
C GLY A 128 4.55 -7.03 1.40
N GLN A 129 5.25 -6.62 0.37
CA GLN A 129 4.92 -5.44 -0.43
C GLN A 129 4.33 -5.85 -1.77
N HIS A 130 3.15 -5.34 -2.10
CA HIS A 130 2.41 -5.65 -3.32
C HIS A 130 2.19 -4.38 -4.12
N VAL A 131 2.61 -4.39 -5.39
CA VAL A 131 2.46 -3.25 -6.28
C VAL A 131 1.20 -3.45 -7.12
N ILE A 132 0.31 -2.47 -7.07
CA ILE A 132 -0.95 -2.41 -7.82
C ILE A 132 -0.94 -1.13 -8.66
N TRP A 133 -1.25 -1.23 -9.93
CA TRP A 133 -1.39 -0.08 -10.82
C TRP A 133 -2.88 0.21 -11.04
N LEU A 134 -3.37 1.28 -10.46
CA LEU A 134 -4.75 1.74 -10.65
C LEU A 134 -4.92 2.45 -11.99
N ALA A 135 -3.90 3.20 -12.40
CA ALA A 135 -3.79 3.83 -13.71
C ALA A 135 -2.30 3.97 -14.08
N GLU A 136 -2.00 4.44 -15.29
CA GLU A 136 -0.62 4.62 -15.77
C GLU A 136 0.23 5.52 -14.87
N ASN A 137 -0.39 6.55 -14.30
CA ASN A 137 0.26 7.51 -13.39
C ASN A 137 -0.15 7.36 -11.92
N ILE A 138 -0.91 6.31 -11.55
CA ILE A 138 -1.38 6.07 -10.18
C ILE A 138 -0.97 4.68 -9.73
N ARG A 139 -0.04 4.62 -8.78
CA ARG A 139 0.48 3.39 -8.20
C ARG A 139 0.06 3.27 -6.73
N LEU A 140 -0.40 2.09 -6.34
CA LEU A 140 -0.58 1.69 -4.95
C LEU A 140 0.51 0.67 -4.56
N LEU A 141 1.27 0.97 -3.52
CA LEU A 141 2.10 0.02 -2.80
C LEU A 141 1.33 -0.44 -1.56
N LEU A 142 0.68 -1.59 -1.66
CA LEU A 142 -0.05 -2.20 -0.55
C LEU A 142 0.92 -3.06 0.27
N ILE A 143 1.09 -2.70 1.54
CA ILE A 143 2.03 -3.38 2.45
C ILE A 143 1.23 -4.20 3.45
N PHE A 144 1.22 -5.51 3.26
CA PHE A 144 0.62 -6.45 4.19
C PHE A 144 1.61 -6.75 5.31
N ASP A 145 1.55 -5.97 6.36
CA ASP A 145 2.33 -6.12 7.59
C ASP A 145 1.75 -5.24 8.71
N ASP A 146 2.26 -5.44 9.91
CA ASP A 146 2.09 -4.47 10.99
C ASP A 146 2.73 -3.13 10.60
N VAL A 147 2.04 -2.02 10.86
CA VAL A 147 2.48 -0.68 10.44
C VAL A 147 3.83 -0.29 11.01
N GLU A 148 4.12 -0.69 12.25
CA GLU A 148 5.41 -0.35 12.89
C GLU A 148 6.58 -1.07 12.22
N THR A 149 6.38 -2.35 11.89
CA THR A 149 7.35 -3.18 11.15
C THR A 149 7.47 -2.69 9.70
N GLY A 150 6.35 -2.45 9.05
CA GLY A 150 6.34 -1.99 7.66
C GLY A 150 7.01 -0.63 7.49
N LEU A 151 6.72 0.34 8.36
CA LEU A 151 7.41 1.64 8.35
C LEU A 151 8.91 1.52 8.62
N ALA A 152 9.35 0.60 9.46
CA ALA A 152 10.79 0.40 9.71
C ALA A 152 11.55 -0.02 8.44
N ASN A 153 10.87 -0.75 7.55
CA ASN A 153 11.43 -1.27 6.29
C ASN A 153 11.04 -0.42 5.06
N LEU A 154 10.37 0.71 5.25
CA LEU A 154 9.96 1.60 4.17
C LEU A 154 10.96 2.75 4.05
N ASP A 155 11.56 2.88 2.87
CA ASP A 155 12.30 4.07 2.47
C ASP A 155 11.42 4.89 1.51
N ALA A 156 10.77 5.90 2.07
CA ALA A 156 9.87 6.78 1.32
C ALA A 156 9.88 8.18 1.93
N SER A 157 9.67 9.16 1.07
CA SER A 157 9.46 10.56 1.42
C SER A 157 7.99 10.88 1.21
N VAL A 158 7.25 11.09 2.29
CA VAL A 158 5.79 11.19 2.30
C VAL A 158 5.36 12.65 2.34
N ASP A 159 4.44 13.00 1.44
CA ASP A 159 3.85 14.33 1.34
C ASP A 159 2.56 14.46 2.15
N PHE A 160 1.81 13.38 2.24
CA PHE A 160 0.55 13.38 2.97
C PHE A 160 0.29 12.06 3.70
N TRP A 161 -0.18 12.14 4.95
CA TRP A 161 -0.52 10.99 5.77
C TRP A 161 -2.03 10.91 6.02
N TYR A 162 -2.61 9.74 5.75
CA TYR A 162 -3.96 9.36 6.17
C TYR A 162 -3.86 8.46 7.40
N LEU A 163 -4.34 8.94 8.54
CA LEU A 163 -4.42 8.12 9.75
C LEU A 163 -5.89 7.63 9.88
N ASP A 164 -6.18 6.54 9.18
CA ASP A 164 -7.51 5.92 9.08
C ASP A 164 -7.54 4.51 9.69
N GLY A 165 -6.95 4.35 10.86
CA GLY A 165 -7.08 3.12 11.63
C GLY A 165 -8.34 3.13 12.52
N PHE A 166 -8.65 1.98 13.12
CA PHE A 166 -9.67 1.90 14.17
C PHE A 166 -9.41 2.89 15.30
N SER A 167 -10.48 3.24 16.01
CA SER A 167 -10.44 4.30 17.02
C SER A 167 -9.31 4.10 18.04
N PRO A 168 -8.72 5.20 18.54
CA PRO A 168 -7.60 5.11 19.49
C PRO A 168 -7.88 4.28 20.75
N ALA A 169 -9.14 4.17 21.14
CA ALA A 169 -9.54 3.36 22.28
C ALA A 169 -9.58 1.85 21.98
N LYS A 170 -9.70 1.48 20.69
CA LYS A 170 -9.84 0.07 20.24
C LYS A 170 -8.56 -0.47 19.62
N ASN A 171 -7.73 0.38 19.04
CA ASN A 171 -6.47 0.02 18.39
C ASN A 171 -5.32 0.95 18.86
N GLU A 172 -5.01 0.90 20.14
CA GLU A 172 -4.02 1.79 20.78
C GLU A 172 -2.65 1.77 20.08
N SER A 173 -2.22 0.62 19.54
CA SER A 173 -0.90 0.48 18.90
C SER A 173 -0.68 1.42 17.71
N MET A 174 -1.73 1.74 16.96
CA MET A 174 -1.64 2.67 15.80
C MET A 174 -1.56 4.15 16.18
N TRP A 175 -1.72 4.48 17.46
CA TRP A 175 -1.77 5.87 17.93
C TRP A 175 -0.64 6.21 18.91
N GLN A 176 0.40 5.38 18.95
CA GLN A 176 1.53 5.54 19.84
C GLN A 176 2.51 6.62 19.37
N PRO A 177 3.12 7.39 20.30
CA PRO A 177 4.10 8.43 19.96
C PRO A 177 5.30 7.92 19.15
N GLN A 178 5.71 6.64 19.32
CA GLN A 178 6.80 6.02 18.58
C GLN A 178 6.48 5.93 17.09
N LEU A 179 5.24 5.55 16.75
CA LEU A 179 4.78 5.49 15.38
C LEU A 179 4.82 6.88 14.72
N PHE A 180 4.31 7.89 15.42
CA PHE A 180 4.29 9.26 14.89
C PHE A 180 5.70 9.85 14.70
N ARG A 181 6.68 9.46 15.52
CA ARG A 181 8.10 9.83 15.29
C ARG A 181 8.65 9.17 14.02
N LYS A 182 8.30 7.90 13.75
CA LYS A 182 8.69 7.21 12.51
C LYS A 182 8.06 7.87 11.28
N MET A 183 6.79 8.30 11.38
CA MET A 183 6.12 9.06 10.34
C MET A 183 6.79 10.41 10.11
N PHE A 184 7.09 11.16 11.18
CA PHE A 184 7.78 12.45 11.07
C PHE A 184 9.12 12.33 10.35
N ALA A 185 9.90 11.31 10.66
CA ALA A 185 11.18 11.07 10.01
C ALA A 185 11.07 10.80 8.50
N ARG A 186 9.91 10.29 8.03
CA ARG A 186 9.62 9.98 6.63
C ARG A 186 8.77 11.04 5.93
N SER A 187 8.36 12.08 6.64
CA SER A 187 7.59 13.18 6.06
C SER A 187 8.51 14.16 5.35
N GLN A 188 8.05 14.74 4.24
CA GLN A 188 8.70 15.90 3.62
C GLN A 188 8.54 17.15 4.52
N PRO A 189 9.45 18.14 4.45
CA PRO A 189 9.15 19.46 4.97
C PRO A 189 7.81 19.97 4.41
N GLY A 190 6.94 20.50 5.25
CA GLY A 190 5.59 20.93 4.85
C GLY A 190 4.58 19.81 4.60
N ALA A 191 4.96 18.54 4.71
CA ALA A 191 4.02 17.42 4.63
C ALA A 191 2.86 17.55 5.61
N ARG A 192 1.68 17.07 5.22
CA ARG A 192 0.46 17.16 6.04
C ARG A 192 -0.03 15.80 6.52
N ILE A 193 -0.86 15.86 7.55
CA ILE A 193 -1.57 14.71 8.12
C ILE A 193 -3.05 15.04 8.19
N ALA A 194 -3.91 14.05 8.00
CA ALA A 194 -5.33 14.14 8.33
C ALA A 194 -5.80 12.89 9.07
N THR A 195 -6.73 13.09 10.00
CA THR A 195 -7.40 12.01 10.72
C THR A 195 -8.77 12.46 11.21
N TYR A 196 -9.71 11.53 11.21
CA TYR A 196 -11.04 11.74 11.79
C TYR A 196 -10.99 11.88 13.33
N SER A 197 -9.91 11.44 13.96
CA SER A 197 -9.79 11.41 15.43
C SER A 197 -9.26 12.73 15.97
N ALA A 198 -10.11 13.47 16.71
CA ALA A 198 -9.71 14.68 17.43
C ALA A 198 -9.31 14.42 18.90
N ALA A 199 -9.02 13.18 19.26
CA ALA A 199 -8.68 12.78 20.62
C ALA A 199 -7.45 13.54 21.15
N GLY A 200 -7.55 14.07 22.37
CA GLY A 200 -6.50 14.93 22.94
C GLY A 200 -5.15 14.26 23.10
N HIS A 201 -5.10 12.94 23.37
CA HIS A 201 -3.84 12.19 23.46
C HIS A 201 -3.20 12.01 22.07
N VAL A 202 -3.98 11.79 21.00
CA VAL A 202 -3.49 11.73 19.62
C VAL A 202 -2.87 13.06 19.22
N ARG A 203 -3.57 14.17 19.47
CA ARG A 203 -3.05 15.50 19.19
C ARG A 203 -1.73 15.76 19.90
N ARG A 204 -1.66 15.48 21.21
CA ARG A 204 -0.42 15.66 21.99
C ARG A 204 0.72 14.77 21.47
N ALA A 205 0.42 13.53 21.09
CA ALA A 205 1.43 12.61 20.57
C ALA A 205 1.99 13.06 19.22
N LEU A 206 1.14 13.56 18.31
CA LEU A 206 1.55 14.17 17.04
C LEU A 206 2.40 15.43 17.26
N SER A 207 1.97 16.32 18.16
CA SER A 207 2.75 17.52 18.50
C SER A 207 4.10 17.16 19.13
N THR A 208 4.16 16.14 20.00
CA THR A 208 5.42 15.64 20.58
C THR A 208 6.34 15.03 19.52
N ALA A 209 5.79 14.47 18.44
CA ALA A 209 6.57 13.98 17.32
C ALA A 209 7.12 15.10 16.42
N GLY A 210 6.64 16.34 16.57
CA GLY A 210 7.10 17.51 15.84
C GLY A 210 6.13 18.10 14.82
N PHE A 211 4.89 17.57 14.73
CA PHE A 211 3.87 18.12 13.85
C PHE A 211 3.12 19.27 14.51
N ASP A 212 2.91 20.35 13.77
CA ASP A 212 1.98 21.40 14.13
C ASP A 212 0.57 20.93 13.87
N THR A 213 -0.27 20.83 14.91
CA THR A 213 -1.61 20.23 14.81
C THR A 213 -2.71 21.26 14.94
N GLU A 214 -3.74 21.14 14.11
CA GLU A 214 -4.90 21.99 14.08
C GLU A 214 -6.19 21.17 14.09
N LYS A 215 -7.20 21.62 14.83
CA LYS A 215 -8.55 21.09 14.76
C LYS A 215 -9.30 21.78 13.64
N ARG A 216 -9.99 21.01 12.82
CA ARG A 216 -10.90 21.47 11.77
C ARG A 216 -12.30 20.93 12.02
N SER A 217 -13.29 21.49 11.33
CA SER A 217 -14.66 20.96 11.34
C SER A 217 -14.66 19.51 10.88
N GLY A 218 -15.24 18.64 11.67
CA GLY A 218 -15.44 17.24 11.32
C GLY A 218 -16.62 17.04 10.37
N PHE A 219 -16.90 15.79 10.02
CA PHE A 219 -18.01 15.43 9.15
C PHE A 219 -19.24 15.01 9.97
N SER A 220 -20.43 15.49 9.56
CA SER A 220 -21.73 15.13 10.15
C SER A 220 -21.77 15.28 11.67
N HIS A 221 -21.92 14.19 12.41
CA HIS A 221 -22.03 14.19 13.88
C HIS A 221 -20.68 14.37 14.60
N LYS A 222 -19.55 14.17 13.91
CA LYS A 222 -18.22 14.42 14.45
C LYS A 222 -17.91 15.90 14.38
N ARG A 223 -17.91 16.59 15.52
CA ARG A 223 -17.71 18.06 15.57
C ARG A 223 -16.34 18.49 15.05
N GLU A 224 -15.32 17.65 15.23
CA GLU A 224 -13.93 18.01 14.95
C GLU A 224 -13.20 16.84 14.30
N MET A 225 -12.32 17.16 13.38
CA MET A 225 -11.24 16.32 12.86
C MET A 225 -9.90 16.98 13.20
N LEU A 226 -8.80 16.26 13.01
CA LEU A 226 -7.47 16.78 13.25
C LEU A 226 -6.66 16.78 11.95
N THR A 227 -5.99 17.90 11.69
CA THR A 227 -4.94 18.00 10.68
C THR A 227 -3.62 18.33 11.34
N GLY A 228 -2.51 17.99 10.68
CA GLY A 228 -1.19 18.36 11.13
C GLY A 228 -0.28 18.72 9.97
N LYS A 229 0.76 19.49 10.25
CA LYS A 229 1.78 19.89 9.28
C LYS A 229 3.17 19.66 9.87
N ARG A 230 4.08 19.04 9.10
CA ARG A 230 5.51 19.10 9.42
C ARG A 230 6.00 20.54 9.16
N PRO A 231 6.76 21.19 10.06
CA PRO A 231 7.34 22.49 9.81
C PRO A 231 8.15 22.54 8.52
N GLY A 232 8.10 23.66 7.84
CA GLY A 232 8.77 23.91 6.55
C GLY A 232 7.78 24.14 5.41
N ASP A 233 8.32 24.47 4.24
CA ASP A 233 7.54 24.67 3.04
C ASP A 233 7.54 23.39 2.21
N TRP A 234 6.33 22.95 1.84
CA TRP A 234 6.17 21.78 1.02
C TRP A 234 6.63 22.07 -0.42
N GLN A 235 7.48 21.17 -0.90
CA GLN A 235 7.90 21.15 -2.30
C GLN A 235 7.70 19.72 -2.81
N ALA A 236 7.10 19.58 -3.98
CA ALA A 236 6.98 18.28 -4.59
C ALA A 236 8.36 17.67 -4.88
N ASN A 237 8.42 16.36 -4.80
CA ASN A 237 9.64 15.63 -5.15
C ASN A 237 9.96 15.82 -6.63
N ASP A 238 11.01 16.57 -6.92
CA ASP A 238 11.67 16.55 -8.22
C ASP A 238 12.78 15.49 -8.16
N HIS A 239 12.57 14.39 -8.85
CA HIS A 239 13.58 13.33 -8.93
C HIS A 239 14.70 13.67 -9.90
N GLY A 240 15.01 14.94 -10.16
CA GLY A 240 16.13 15.36 -10.97
C GLY A 240 16.42 14.44 -12.19
N HIS A 241 17.11 14.89 -13.17
CA HIS A 241 17.47 14.07 -14.34
C HIS A 241 18.49 13.00 -13.95
N THR A 242 17.99 11.85 -13.47
CA THR A 242 18.85 10.68 -13.23
C THR A 242 19.00 9.90 -14.52
N SER A 243 20.22 9.76 -15.01
CA SER A 243 20.51 8.88 -16.15
C SER A 243 20.57 7.44 -15.66
N ILE A 244 19.69 6.59 -16.17
CA ILE A 244 19.62 5.17 -15.84
C ILE A 244 20.03 4.36 -17.05
N ALA A 245 20.98 3.45 -16.89
CA ALA A 245 21.34 2.47 -17.90
C ALA A 245 21.01 1.04 -17.40
N ILE A 246 20.33 0.26 -18.23
CA ILE A 246 20.07 -1.15 -18.01
C ILE A 246 20.97 -1.94 -18.92
N ILE A 247 21.81 -2.80 -18.39
CA ILE A 247 22.70 -3.66 -19.18
C ILE A 247 22.12 -5.08 -19.21
N GLY A 248 21.77 -5.51 -20.41
CA GLY A 248 21.13 -6.80 -20.70
C GLY A 248 19.60 -6.71 -20.85
N ALA A 249 19.09 -7.14 -22.00
CA ALA A 249 17.67 -7.24 -22.34
C ALA A 249 17.08 -8.65 -22.05
N GLY A 250 17.65 -9.37 -21.10
CA GLY A 250 17.03 -10.57 -20.54
C GLY A 250 15.82 -10.23 -19.66
N LEU A 251 15.14 -11.24 -19.10
CA LEU A 251 13.94 -11.03 -18.27
C LEU A 251 14.13 -9.96 -17.19
N ALA A 252 15.22 -10.03 -16.42
CA ALA A 252 15.47 -9.06 -15.35
C ALA A 252 15.57 -7.61 -15.90
N GLY A 253 16.32 -7.42 -16.99
CA GLY A 253 16.48 -6.09 -17.62
C GLY A 253 15.17 -5.56 -18.19
N LEU A 254 14.38 -6.41 -18.84
CA LEU A 254 13.06 -6.03 -19.39
C LEU A 254 12.06 -5.67 -18.29
N TYR A 255 12.02 -6.41 -17.18
CA TYR A 255 11.17 -6.04 -16.03
C TYR A 255 11.63 -4.75 -15.36
N CYS A 256 12.94 -4.50 -15.29
CA CYS A 256 13.45 -3.20 -14.83
C CYS A 256 13.03 -2.07 -15.79
N ALA A 257 13.16 -2.29 -17.09
CA ALA A 257 12.75 -1.33 -18.14
C ALA A 257 11.24 -1.03 -18.04
N GLU A 258 10.41 -2.06 -17.93
CA GLU A 258 8.96 -1.92 -17.72
C GLU A 258 8.65 -1.14 -16.45
N ALA A 259 9.31 -1.47 -15.33
CA ALA A 259 9.12 -0.79 -14.06
C ALA A 259 9.51 0.70 -14.12
N LEU A 260 10.57 1.05 -14.83
CA LEU A 260 10.99 2.44 -15.05
C LEU A 260 10.02 3.15 -15.98
N ASN A 261 9.62 2.52 -17.07
CA ASN A 261 8.63 3.06 -18.01
C ASN A 261 7.31 3.40 -17.32
N LYS A 262 6.75 2.46 -16.55
CA LYS A 262 5.55 2.69 -15.73
C LYS A 262 5.71 3.85 -14.73
N ARG A 263 6.94 4.14 -14.29
CA ARG A 263 7.25 5.28 -13.41
C ARG A 263 7.57 6.56 -14.17
N GLY A 264 7.58 6.54 -15.52
CA GLY A 264 7.97 7.67 -16.37
C GLY A 264 9.43 8.09 -16.20
N LEU A 265 10.29 7.17 -15.76
CA LEU A 265 11.71 7.43 -15.59
C LEU A 265 12.44 7.07 -16.90
N PRO A 266 13.18 8.00 -17.51
CA PRO A 266 13.94 7.72 -18.72
C PRO A 266 15.08 6.75 -18.42
N PHE A 267 15.34 5.83 -19.35
CA PHE A 267 16.43 4.88 -19.25
C PHE A 267 17.00 4.55 -20.64
N THR A 268 18.22 4.03 -20.66
CA THR A 268 18.85 3.45 -21.85
C THR A 268 19.02 1.94 -21.62
N LEU A 269 18.46 1.12 -22.52
CA LEU A 269 18.65 -0.33 -22.51
C LEU A 269 19.80 -0.69 -23.47
N ILE A 270 20.81 -1.36 -22.96
CA ILE A 270 22.02 -1.79 -23.70
C ILE A 270 22.08 -3.30 -23.70
N ASP A 271 22.12 -3.91 -24.89
CA ASP A 271 22.18 -5.36 -25.04
C ASP A 271 23.07 -5.75 -26.21
N SER A 272 23.68 -6.91 -26.14
CA SER A 272 24.51 -7.45 -27.22
C SER A 272 23.72 -8.01 -28.41
N GLY A 273 22.44 -8.30 -28.19
CA GLY A 273 21.58 -8.99 -29.15
C GLY A 273 21.82 -10.52 -29.19
N GLU A 274 22.74 -11.04 -28.39
CA GLU A 274 23.00 -12.49 -28.33
C GLU A 274 21.97 -13.19 -27.46
N PRO A 275 21.43 -14.35 -27.90
CA PRO A 275 20.46 -15.11 -27.10
C PRO A 275 21.07 -15.57 -25.77
N GLY A 276 20.50 -15.12 -24.65
CA GLY A 276 20.86 -15.54 -23.30
C GLY A 276 19.90 -16.58 -22.71
N ALA A 277 20.05 -16.85 -21.42
CA ALA A 277 19.22 -17.83 -20.69
C ALA A 277 17.71 -17.50 -20.73
N SER A 278 17.34 -16.25 -20.95
CA SER A 278 15.93 -15.81 -21.06
C SER A 278 15.32 -16.03 -22.45
N ALA A 279 16.09 -16.48 -23.44
CA ALA A 279 15.62 -16.75 -24.81
C ALA A 279 14.92 -18.11 -24.98
N ILE A 280 14.80 -18.91 -23.90
CA ILE A 280 14.09 -20.18 -23.94
C ILE A 280 12.59 -19.95 -24.09
N PRO A 281 11.87 -20.79 -24.87
CA PRO A 281 10.46 -20.57 -25.20
C PRO A 281 9.52 -20.59 -23.99
N GLN A 282 9.91 -21.21 -22.88
CA GLN A 282 9.08 -21.39 -21.70
C GLN A 282 9.93 -21.34 -20.43
N LEU A 283 9.52 -20.53 -19.48
CA LEU A 283 10.18 -20.34 -18.20
C LEU A 283 9.24 -20.70 -17.04
N ALA A 284 9.76 -21.41 -16.05
CA ALA A 284 9.02 -21.65 -14.82
C ALA A 284 9.25 -20.53 -13.80
N VAL A 285 8.17 -20.00 -13.25
CA VAL A 285 8.21 -19.01 -12.17
C VAL A 285 7.94 -19.73 -10.86
N LEU A 286 8.93 -19.75 -9.97
CA LEU A 286 8.89 -20.50 -8.71
C LEU A 286 9.24 -19.58 -7.55
N PRO A 287 8.44 -19.54 -6.45
CA PRO A 287 8.88 -18.89 -5.24
C PRO A 287 9.98 -19.70 -4.55
N HIS A 288 10.99 -19.01 -4.05
CA HIS A 288 11.97 -19.60 -3.15
C HIS A 288 11.39 -19.59 -1.74
N LEU A 289 11.11 -20.74 -1.18
CA LEU A 289 10.46 -20.89 0.11
C LEU A 289 11.37 -21.62 1.10
N ALA A 290 11.26 -21.31 2.37
CA ALA A 290 11.91 -22.01 3.47
C ALA A 290 10.98 -22.11 4.68
N VAL A 291 11.30 -22.97 5.63
CA VAL A 291 10.53 -23.14 6.89
C VAL A 291 10.43 -21.82 7.68
N ARG A 292 11.50 -21.01 7.64
CA ARG A 292 11.50 -19.67 8.26
C ARG A 292 11.29 -18.61 7.18
N PRO A 293 10.25 -17.76 7.29
CA PRO A 293 9.93 -16.75 6.28
C PRO A 293 10.81 -15.48 6.43
N GLU A 294 12.14 -15.66 6.24
CA GLU A 294 13.06 -14.54 6.16
C GLU A 294 12.70 -13.61 5.00
N ILE A 295 13.18 -12.38 5.04
CA ILE A 295 12.86 -11.34 4.05
C ILE A 295 13.06 -11.77 2.59
N ARG A 296 14.15 -12.52 2.30
CA ARG A 296 14.44 -13.03 0.94
C ARG A 296 13.37 -13.99 0.42
N TYR A 297 12.82 -14.85 1.29
CA TYR A 297 11.78 -15.81 0.90
C TYR A 297 10.41 -15.13 0.75
N ARG A 298 10.10 -14.18 1.63
CA ARG A 298 8.90 -13.34 1.49
C ARG A 298 8.96 -12.52 0.21
N PHE A 299 10.12 -11.90 -0.09
CA PHE A 299 10.33 -11.18 -1.35
C PHE A 299 10.12 -12.08 -2.57
N SER A 300 10.69 -13.30 -2.55
CA SER A 300 10.52 -14.26 -3.63
C SER A 300 9.04 -14.62 -3.85
N LEU A 301 8.28 -14.80 -2.78
CA LEU A 301 6.86 -15.12 -2.86
C LEU A 301 6.04 -13.96 -3.42
N THR A 302 6.28 -12.72 -2.94
CA THR A 302 5.60 -11.53 -3.47
C THR A 302 6.00 -11.22 -4.92
N ALA A 303 7.25 -11.50 -5.30
CA ALA A 303 7.70 -11.37 -6.68
C ALA A 303 6.98 -12.37 -7.61
N CYS A 304 6.85 -13.63 -7.17
CA CYS A 304 6.05 -14.62 -7.89
C CYS A 304 4.59 -14.19 -8.03
N GLN A 305 4.02 -13.61 -6.99
CA GLN A 305 2.65 -13.09 -7.02
C GLN A 305 2.51 -11.95 -8.02
N TYR A 306 3.46 -11.03 -8.04
CA TYR A 306 3.47 -9.93 -9.03
C TYR A 306 3.56 -10.45 -10.47
N MET A 307 4.37 -11.48 -10.70
CA MET A 307 4.50 -12.11 -12.03
C MET A 307 3.18 -12.67 -12.56
N GLN A 308 2.26 -13.10 -11.69
CA GLN A 308 0.95 -13.62 -12.10
C GLN A 308 0.07 -12.56 -12.75
N THR A 309 0.32 -11.28 -12.48
CA THR A 309 -0.40 -10.16 -13.12
C THR A 309 0.22 -9.76 -14.46
N SER A 310 1.34 -10.38 -14.86
CA SER A 310 2.04 -10.02 -16.09
C SER A 310 1.38 -10.63 -17.33
N PRO A 311 1.30 -9.90 -18.44
CA PRO A 311 0.84 -10.45 -19.71
C PRO A 311 1.64 -11.69 -20.12
N GLY A 312 0.95 -12.75 -20.55
CA GLY A 312 1.60 -13.99 -20.97
C GLY A 312 1.97 -14.94 -19.83
N PHE A 313 1.66 -14.60 -18.57
CA PHE A 313 1.72 -15.58 -17.49
C PHE A 313 0.57 -16.58 -17.62
N HIS A 314 0.89 -17.85 -17.68
CA HIS A 314 -0.06 -18.96 -17.68
C HIS A 314 0.32 -19.90 -16.54
N GLY A 315 -0.44 -19.89 -15.45
CA GLY A 315 -0.17 -20.69 -14.26
C GLY A 315 -1.38 -21.50 -13.83
N SER A 316 -1.19 -22.81 -13.67
CA SER A 316 -2.16 -23.74 -13.06
C SER A 316 -1.69 -24.26 -11.70
N GLY A 317 -0.64 -23.67 -11.17
CA GLY A 317 0.03 -24.12 -9.95
C GLY A 317 1.32 -24.90 -10.22
N LEU A 318 2.05 -25.17 -9.14
CA LEU A 318 3.28 -25.91 -9.16
C LEU A 318 3.20 -27.03 -8.11
N VAL A 319 3.59 -28.22 -8.50
CA VAL A 319 3.81 -29.32 -7.57
C VAL A 319 5.31 -29.44 -7.31
N TRP A 320 5.71 -29.06 -6.10
CA TRP A 320 7.08 -29.28 -5.65
C TRP A 320 7.19 -30.66 -4.97
N ARG A 321 8.03 -31.53 -5.51
CA ARG A 321 8.25 -32.89 -4.98
C ARG A 321 9.67 -33.03 -4.46
N GLY A 322 9.85 -33.40 -3.20
CA GLY A 322 11.13 -33.79 -2.64
C GLY A 322 11.71 -35.03 -3.33
N ARG A 323 12.99 -35.00 -3.64
CA ARG A 323 13.72 -36.11 -4.25
C ARG A 323 14.26 -37.10 -3.21
N THR A 324 14.44 -36.59 -1.97
CA THR A 324 14.89 -37.37 -0.82
C THR A 324 13.86 -37.25 0.32
N GLN A 325 13.96 -38.15 1.32
CA GLN A 325 13.12 -38.08 2.50
C GLN A 325 13.34 -36.77 3.29
N GLU A 326 14.59 -36.31 3.39
CA GLU A 326 14.92 -35.04 4.03
C GLU A 326 14.28 -33.83 3.33
N GLU A 327 14.36 -33.78 1.99
CA GLU A 327 13.67 -32.74 1.21
C GLU A 327 12.16 -32.80 1.40
N ALA A 328 11.55 -33.97 1.45
CA ALA A 328 10.12 -34.14 1.66
C ALA A 328 9.68 -33.64 3.07
N GLU A 329 10.50 -33.90 4.10
CA GLU A 329 10.26 -33.38 5.45
C GLU A 329 10.37 -31.83 5.51
N VAL A 330 11.36 -31.25 4.82
CA VAL A 330 11.50 -29.79 4.71
C VAL A 330 10.31 -29.19 3.97
N GLN A 331 9.83 -29.84 2.91
CA GLN A 331 8.63 -29.40 2.18
C GLN A 331 7.37 -29.43 3.04
N ALA A 332 7.16 -30.51 3.79
CA ALA A 332 6.03 -30.61 4.70
C ALA A 332 6.03 -29.49 5.74
N LYS A 333 7.18 -29.23 6.39
CA LYS A 333 7.34 -28.13 7.34
C LYS A 333 7.14 -26.75 6.70
N THR A 334 7.62 -26.56 5.47
CA THR A 334 7.39 -25.31 4.72
C THR A 334 5.91 -25.12 4.39
N GLY A 335 5.21 -26.19 3.99
CA GLY A 335 3.78 -26.19 3.75
C GLY A 335 2.96 -25.87 5.01
N GLU A 336 3.42 -26.31 6.19
CA GLU A 336 2.81 -25.93 7.48
C GLU A 336 3.04 -24.44 7.81
N ALA A 337 4.22 -23.90 7.51
CA ALA A 337 4.55 -22.49 7.74
C ALA A 337 3.78 -21.54 6.79
N MET A 338 3.17 -22.08 5.73
CA MET A 338 2.33 -21.35 4.79
C MET A 338 0.83 -21.43 5.11
N LYS A 339 0.44 -22.11 6.17
CA LYS A 339 -0.94 -22.14 6.68
C LYS A 339 -1.13 -21.06 7.74
#